data_ca46ce6ee007967cecbf3921c0b5bee5
#
_entry.id   ca46ce6ee007967cecbf3921c0b5bee5
#
_cell.length_a   1.000
_cell.length_b   1.000
_cell.length_c   1.000
_cell.angle_alpha   90.00
_cell.angle_beta   90.00
_cell.angle_gamma   90.00
#
_symmetry.space_group_name_H-M   'P 1'
#
loop_
_entity.id
_entity.type
_entity.pdbx_description
1 polymer ?
#
loop_
_entity_poly.entity_id
_entity_poly.type
_entity_poly.pdbx_seq_one_letter_code
_entity_poly.pdbx_strand_id
1 'polypeptide(L)'
;MDEWAGPGVLLKVTAYTGLAMDCLFCKIIDGSIPSTRVYEDEQCIAFADIHPHAAVHVLVVPRKHFGSLAETKAEDSALLGHLLFAVAEIARQKGLSGGYRTVINTGDDGGQTVNHLHLHLLGGRAMHWPPG
;
A
#
# COMPACT_ATOMS: atom_id res chain seq x y z
N MET A 1 -5.37 -9.17 -14.45
CA MET A 1 -5.27 -8.79 -14.01
C MET A 1 -5.80 -7.69 -13.57
N ASP A 2 -5.79 -6.75 -13.78
CA ASP A 2 -6.29 -5.77 -13.20
C ASP A 2 -7.30 -5.15 -13.95
N GLU A 3 -8.46 -5.70 -14.03
CA GLU A 3 -9.52 -5.15 -14.62
C GLU A 3 -9.92 -3.98 -13.94
N TRP A 4 -9.27 -3.61 -12.93
CA TRP A 4 -9.66 -2.56 -12.15
C TRP A 4 -9.25 -1.26 -12.69
N ALA A 5 -8.45 -1.20 -13.69
CA ALA A 5 -8.06 0.01 -14.30
C ALA A 5 -9.21 0.54 -15.16
N GLY A 6 -10.28 0.89 -14.53
CA GLY A 6 -11.43 1.43 -15.22
C GLY A 6 -11.29 2.90 -15.51
N PRO A 7 -12.30 3.50 -16.14
CA PRO A 7 -12.25 4.91 -16.52
C PRO A 7 -12.00 5.84 -15.35
N GLY A 8 -12.56 5.52 -14.19
CA GLY A 8 -12.35 6.36 -13.03
C GLY A 8 -10.92 6.40 -12.58
N VAL A 9 -10.23 5.28 -12.69
CA VAL A 9 -8.83 5.19 -12.32
C VAL A 9 -7.99 6.00 -13.30
N LEU A 10 -8.29 5.91 -14.59
CA LEU A 10 -7.57 6.68 -15.59
C LEU A 10 -7.72 8.18 -15.38
N LEU A 11 -8.91 8.62 -15.00
CA LEU A 11 -9.13 10.03 -14.71
C LEU A 11 -8.30 10.50 -13.54
N LYS A 12 -8.19 9.67 -12.50
CA LYS A 12 -7.38 10.03 -11.35
C LYS A 12 -5.90 10.13 -11.73
N VAL A 13 -5.42 9.24 -12.56
CA VAL A 13 -4.05 9.29 -13.02
C VAL A 13 -3.82 10.57 -13.82
N THR A 14 -4.77 10.95 -14.66
CA THR A 14 -4.65 12.15 -15.43
C THR A 14 -4.53 13.38 -14.53
N ALA A 15 -5.27 13.41 -13.43
CA ALA A 15 -5.23 14.53 -12.51
C ALA A 15 -3.88 14.67 -11.81
N TYR A 16 -3.13 13.59 -11.71
CA TYR A 16 -1.83 13.60 -11.06
C TYR A 16 -0.68 13.40 -12.03
N THR A 17 -0.86 13.73 -13.28
CA THR A 17 0.09 13.44 -14.33
C THR A 17 1.53 13.77 -13.98
N GLY A 18 1.79 14.96 -13.50
CA GLY A 18 3.16 15.38 -13.23
C GLY A 18 3.82 14.56 -12.12
N LEU A 19 3.03 14.08 -11.15
CA LEU A 19 3.56 13.35 -10.01
C LEU A 19 3.59 11.85 -10.25
N ALA A 20 2.63 11.35 -11.00
CA ALA A 20 2.46 9.92 -11.16
C ALA A 20 3.36 9.27 -12.20
N MET A 21 3.89 10.03 -13.14
CA MET A 21 4.59 9.46 -14.27
C MET A 21 5.76 8.57 -13.90
N ASP A 22 6.51 8.93 -12.86
CA ASP A 22 7.66 8.15 -12.45
C ASP A 22 7.41 7.30 -11.23
N CYS A 23 6.19 7.24 -10.74
CA CYS A 23 5.89 6.49 -9.52
C CYS A 23 5.43 5.07 -9.86
N LEU A 24 6.21 4.09 -9.41
CA LEU A 24 5.87 2.68 -9.62
C LEU A 24 4.47 2.35 -9.10
N PHE A 25 4.14 2.80 -7.89
CA PHE A 25 2.85 2.44 -7.29
C PHE A 25 1.69 3.19 -7.96
N CYS A 26 1.90 4.41 -8.41
CA CYS A 26 0.88 5.09 -9.20
C CYS A 26 0.58 4.32 -10.49
N LYS A 27 1.60 3.73 -11.09
CA LYS A 27 1.42 2.92 -12.30
C LYS A 27 0.71 1.60 -12.00
N ILE A 28 0.93 1.05 -10.82
CA ILE A 28 0.19 -0.14 -10.40
C ILE A 28 -1.27 0.23 -10.15
N ILE A 29 -1.51 1.36 -9.51
CA ILE A 29 -2.87 1.83 -9.23
C ILE A 29 -3.67 2.03 -10.51
N ASP A 30 -3.04 2.60 -11.55
CA ASP A 30 -3.76 2.86 -12.78
C ASP A 30 -3.80 1.66 -13.74
N GLY A 31 -3.14 0.57 -13.36
CA GLY A 31 -3.16 -0.65 -14.18
C GLY A 31 -2.10 -0.72 -15.25
N SER A 32 -1.23 0.30 -15.37
CA SER A 32 -0.15 0.29 -16.37
C SER A 32 0.85 -0.80 -16.09
N ILE A 33 1.06 -1.12 -14.81
CA ILE A 33 1.93 -2.20 -14.38
C ILE A 33 1.04 -3.22 -13.66
N PRO A 34 1.07 -4.50 -14.06
CA PRO A 34 0.23 -5.51 -13.43
C PRO A 34 0.67 -5.83 -12.01
N SER A 35 -0.27 -6.28 -11.20
CA SER A 35 -0.01 -6.69 -9.83
C SER A 35 -1.05 -7.72 -9.43
N THR A 36 -0.79 -8.45 -8.34
CA THR A 36 -1.78 -9.36 -7.78
C THR A 36 -2.53 -8.61 -6.69
N ARG A 37 -3.67 -8.04 -7.06
CA ARG A 37 -4.48 -7.28 -6.11
C ARG A 37 -5.22 -8.21 -5.18
N VAL A 38 -5.23 -7.86 -3.89
CA VAL A 38 -5.93 -8.64 -2.87
C VAL A 38 -7.04 -7.82 -2.21
N TYR A 39 -7.07 -6.51 -2.44
CA TYR A 39 -8.06 -5.64 -1.83
C TYR A 39 -8.09 -4.32 -2.56
N GLU A 40 -9.25 -3.71 -2.68
CA GLU A 40 -9.31 -2.37 -3.24
C GLU A 40 -10.63 -1.70 -2.90
N ASP A 41 -10.58 -0.40 -2.73
CA ASP A 41 -11.76 0.42 -2.54
C ASP A 41 -11.49 1.80 -3.14
N GLU A 42 -12.34 2.77 -2.82
CA GLU A 42 -12.22 4.10 -3.41
C GLU A 42 -10.99 4.86 -2.97
N GLN A 43 -10.40 4.50 -1.84
CA GLN A 43 -9.29 5.24 -1.26
C GLN A 43 -7.95 4.54 -1.37
N CYS A 44 -7.95 3.23 -1.51
CA CYS A 44 -6.69 2.49 -1.52
C CYS A 44 -6.80 1.19 -2.31
N ILE A 45 -5.64 0.64 -2.62
CA ILE A 45 -5.54 -0.71 -3.15
C ILE A 45 -4.49 -1.47 -2.34
N ALA A 46 -4.54 -2.78 -2.41
CA ALA A 46 -3.51 -3.61 -1.80
C ALA A 46 -3.14 -4.73 -2.75
N PHE A 47 -1.86 -5.05 -2.79
CA PHE A 47 -1.36 -6.08 -3.70
C PHE A 47 -0.21 -6.84 -3.04
N ALA A 48 0.03 -8.06 -3.53
CA ALA A 48 1.08 -8.91 -2.98
C ALA A 48 2.44 -8.34 -3.35
N ASP A 49 3.37 -8.35 -2.38
CA ASP A 49 4.75 -7.95 -2.64
C ASP A 49 5.39 -9.05 -3.48
N ILE A 50 6.08 -8.67 -4.56
CA ILE A 50 6.73 -9.65 -5.45
C ILE A 50 8.02 -10.21 -4.85
N HIS A 51 8.53 -9.59 -3.78
CA HIS A 51 9.69 -10.11 -3.05
C HIS A 51 9.28 -10.31 -1.59
N PRO A 52 8.41 -11.29 -1.32
CA PRO A 52 7.83 -11.41 0.01
C PRO A 52 8.85 -11.82 1.08
N HIS A 53 8.71 -11.24 2.26
CA HIS A 53 9.53 -11.54 3.41
C HIS A 53 8.77 -12.35 4.46
N ALA A 54 7.56 -12.79 4.13
CA ALA A 54 6.74 -13.65 4.97
C ALA A 54 5.73 -14.36 4.06
N ALA A 55 5.07 -15.40 4.58
CA ALA A 55 4.08 -16.15 3.80
C ALA A 55 2.97 -15.22 3.29
N VAL A 56 2.58 -14.23 4.10
CA VAL A 56 1.69 -13.17 3.67
C VAL A 56 2.49 -11.89 3.74
N HIS A 57 2.67 -11.24 2.61
CA HIS A 57 3.34 -9.94 2.54
C HIS A 57 2.58 -9.09 1.52
N VAL A 58 1.79 -8.16 2.01
CA VAL A 58 0.89 -7.33 1.21
C VAL A 58 1.26 -5.88 1.43
N LEU A 59 1.17 -5.08 0.37
CA LEU A 59 1.39 -3.64 0.42
C LEU A 59 0.04 -2.95 0.27
N VAL A 60 -0.29 -2.07 1.21
CA VAL A 60 -1.51 -1.27 1.16
C VAL A 60 -1.10 0.14 0.80
N VAL A 61 -1.64 0.67 -0.30
CA VAL A 61 -1.23 1.99 -0.79
C VAL A 61 -2.45 2.87 -1.02
N PRO A 62 -2.39 4.13 -0.64
CA PRO A 62 -3.47 5.06 -0.96
C PRO A 62 -3.42 5.40 -2.44
N ARG A 63 -4.58 5.65 -3.03
CA ARG A 63 -4.63 6.09 -4.42
C ARG A 63 -4.06 7.49 -4.57
N LYS A 64 -4.26 8.33 -3.55
CA LYS A 64 -3.65 9.65 -3.51
C LYS A 64 -2.15 9.48 -3.28
N HIS A 65 -1.35 10.17 -4.07
CA HIS A 65 0.10 10.05 -3.95
C HIS A 65 0.62 10.93 -2.84
N PHE A 66 1.36 10.31 -1.89
CA PHE A 66 2.20 10.98 -0.91
C PHE A 66 3.57 10.32 -1.08
N GLY A 67 4.64 11.08 -1.05
CA GLY A 67 5.98 10.49 -1.13
C GLY A 67 6.27 9.62 0.07
N SER A 68 5.76 10.01 1.24
CA SER A 68 5.93 9.24 2.47
C SER A 68 4.92 9.71 3.51
N LEU A 69 4.90 9.02 4.65
CA LEU A 69 4.07 9.43 5.78
C LEU A 69 4.41 10.87 6.22
N ALA A 70 5.65 11.29 6.09
CA ALA A 70 6.07 12.63 6.50
C ALA A 70 5.41 13.74 5.68
N GLU A 71 4.87 13.42 4.51
CA GLU A 71 4.20 14.39 3.65
C GLU A 71 2.72 14.53 3.92
N THR A 72 2.17 13.72 4.83
CA THR A 72 0.75 13.83 5.16
C THR A 72 0.51 14.98 6.13
N LYS A 73 -0.74 15.44 6.18
CA LYS A 73 -1.15 16.57 7.01
C LYS A 73 -2.32 16.15 7.88
N ALA A 74 -2.72 17.02 8.80
CA ALA A 74 -3.85 16.74 9.68
C ALA A 74 -5.11 16.38 8.91
N GLU A 75 -5.32 17.02 7.77
CA GLU A 75 -6.50 16.73 6.94
C GLU A 75 -6.48 15.30 6.36
N ASP A 76 -5.35 14.63 6.38
CA ASP A 76 -5.23 13.28 5.86
C ASP A 76 -5.45 12.21 6.93
N SER A 77 -5.79 12.62 8.16
CA SER A 77 -5.94 11.69 9.28
C SER A 77 -6.95 10.58 9.02
N ALA A 78 -8.09 10.93 8.41
CA ALA A 78 -9.11 9.91 8.13
C ALA A 78 -8.61 8.89 7.11
N LEU A 79 -7.87 9.34 6.11
CA LEU A 79 -7.29 8.43 5.13
C LEU A 79 -6.28 7.49 5.77
N LEU A 80 -5.42 8.03 6.65
CA LEU A 80 -4.44 7.20 7.33
C LEU A 80 -5.10 6.14 8.20
N GLY A 81 -6.17 6.51 8.90
CA GLY A 81 -6.95 5.55 9.66
C GLY A 81 -7.57 4.49 8.76
N HIS A 82 -8.05 4.90 7.59
CA HIS A 82 -8.63 3.96 6.63
C HIS A 82 -7.60 2.94 6.13
N LEU A 83 -6.37 3.39 5.88
CA LEU A 83 -5.30 2.48 5.45
C LEU A 83 -5.01 1.43 6.52
N LEU A 84 -4.97 1.84 7.79
CA LEU A 84 -4.76 0.89 8.88
C LEU A 84 -5.93 -0.06 9.02
N PHE A 85 -7.16 0.41 8.83
CA PHE A 85 -8.32 -0.47 8.86
C PHE A 85 -8.25 -1.49 7.72
N ALA A 86 -7.82 -1.05 6.54
CA ALA A 86 -7.67 -1.96 5.39
C ALA A 86 -6.66 -3.06 5.71
N VAL A 87 -5.54 -2.72 6.37
CA VAL A 87 -4.57 -3.74 6.81
C VAL A 87 -5.26 -4.76 7.68
N ALA A 88 -6.04 -4.31 8.68
CA ALA A 88 -6.73 -5.23 9.58
C ALA A 88 -7.74 -6.11 8.86
N GLU A 89 -8.44 -5.52 7.88
CA GLU A 89 -9.43 -6.27 7.11
C GLU A 89 -8.78 -7.35 6.25
N ILE A 90 -7.66 -7.00 5.59
CA ILE A 90 -6.91 -7.96 4.79
C ILE A 90 -6.38 -9.09 5.67
N ALA A 91 -5.88 -8.74 6.86
CA ALA A 91 -5.37 -9.75 7.79
C ALA A 91 -6.47 -10.75 8.16
N ARG A 92 -7.70 -10.27 8.39
CA ARG A 92 -8.84 -11.15 8.65
C ARG A 92 -9.12 -12.05 7.46
N GLN A 93 -9.13 -11.49 6.26
CA GLN A 93 -9.39 -12.26 5.05
C GLN A 93 -8.33 -13.33 4.80
N LYS A 94 -7.09 -13.04 5.20
CA LYS A 94 -5.98 -13.99 5.03
C LYS A 94 -5.86 -14.96 6.19
N GLY A 95 -6.73 -14.85 7.18
CA GLY A 95 -6.73 -15.79 8.29
C GLY A 95 -5.56 -15.66 9.26
N LEU A 96 -5.03 -14.42 9.41
CA LEU A 96 -3.86 -14.22 10.27
C LEU A 96 -4.27 -14.10 11.73
N SER A 97 -4.91 -15.13 12.27
CA SER A 97 -5.45 -15.11 13.62
C SER A 97 -4.35 -15.16 14.70
N GLY A 98 -3.15 -15.60 14.34
CA GLY A 98 -2.02 -15.63 15.29
C GLY A 98 -1.32 -14.31 15.45
N GLY A 99 -1.67 -13.33 14.63
CA GLY A 99 -1.06 -12.01 14.68
C GLY A 99 -0.28 -11.69 13.41
N TYR A 100 0.13 -10.44 13.31
CA TYR A 100 0.83 -9.96 12.13
C TYR A 100 1.57 -8.68 12.50
N ARG A 101 2.42 -8.23 11.58
CA ARG A 101 3.15 -6.97 11.79
C ARG A 101 2.79 -6.00 10.69
N THR A 102 2.59 -4.73 11.06
CA THR A 102 2.36 -3.66 10.12
C THR A 102 3.56 -2.72 10.17
N VAL A 103 4.13 -2.40 9.01
CA VAL A 103 5.32 -1.57 8.93
C VAL A 103 5.08 -0.42 7.97
N ILE A 104 5.45 0.78 8.38
CA ILE A 104 5.43 1.96 7.52
C ILE A 104 6.84 2.55 7.58
N ASN A 105 7.57 2.44 6.49
CA ASN A 105 8.92 2.99 6.41
C ASN A 105 8.85 4.43 5.90
N THR A 106 9.60 5.33 6.50
CA THR A 106 9.61 6.73 6.10
C THR A 106 11.04 7.20 5.93
N GLY A 107 11.37 7.66 4.73
CA GLY A 107 12.66 8.23 4.42
C GLY A 107 13.79 7.20 4.38
N ASP A 108 15.00 7.69 4.12
CA ASP A 108 16.16 6.81 3.95
C ASP A 108 16.49 6.05 5.23
N ASP A 109 16.49 6.74 6.36
CA ASP A 109 16.80 6.08 7.63
C ASP A 109 15.75 5.06 8.03
N GLY A 110 14.52 5.21 7.53
CA GLY A 110 13.47 4.24 7.77
C GLY A 110 13.47 3.07 6.81
N GLY A 111 14.35 3.12 5.79
CA GLY A 111 14.44 2.04 4.82
C GLY A 111 13.39 2.10 3.72
N GLN A 112 12.83 3.27 3.45
CA GLN A 112 11.83 3.41 2.40
C GLN A 112 12.49 3.35 1.03
N THR A 113 12.07 2.42 0.19
CA THR A 113 12.67 2.23 -1.13
C THR A 113 11.79 2.72 -2.28
N VAL A 114 10.49 2.84 -2.07
CA VAL A 114 9.57 3.38 -3.09
C VAL A 114 8.92 4.64 -2.51
N ASN A 115 9.02 5.74 -3.22
CA ASN A 115 8.54 7.03 -2.72
C ASN A 115 7.05 7.25 -3.00
N HIS A 116 6.26 6.36 -2.47
CA HIS A 116 4.81 6.44 -2.42
C HIS A 116 4.42 5.75 -1.13
N LEU A 117 3.73 6.45 -0.25
CA LEU A 117 3.33 5.93 1.05
C LEU A 117 2.74 4.52 0.91
N HIS A 118 3.23 3.59 1.67
CA HIS A 118 2.69 2.24 1.67
C HIS A 118 2.88 1.58 3.03
N LEU A 119 1.94 0.71 3.37
CA LEU A 119 1.97 -0.04 4.61
C LEU A 119 2.21 -1.48 4.27
N HIS A 120 3.21 -2.10 4.92
CA HIS A 120 3.45 -3.54 4.77
C HIS A 120 2.61 -4.30 5.77
N LEU A 121 1.93 -5.32 5.31
CA LEU A 121 1.30 -6.32 6.18
C LEU A 121 2.11 -7.59 6.04
N LEU A 122 2.70 -8.05 7.14
CA LEU A 122 3.54 -9.25 7.16
C LEU A 122 2.95 -10.24 8.15
N GLY A 123 2.69 -11.46 7.69
CA GLY A 123 2.11 -12.49 8.55
C GLY A 123 2.46 -13.88 8.08
N GLY A 124 2.09 -14.87 8.87
CA GLY A 124 2.35 -16.25 8.53
C GLY A 124 3.61 -16.81 9.15
N ARG A 125 4.28 -16.04 9.98
CA ARG A 125 5.42 -16.51 10.79
C ARG A 125 5.57 -15.62 12.01
N ALA A 126 6.32 -16.09 13.00
CA ALA A 126 6.63 -15.27 14.15
C ALA A 126 7.60 -14.16 13.78
N MET A 127 7.37 -12.99 14.31
CA MET A 127 8.27 -11.86 14.15
C MET A 127 9.10 -11.69 15.42
N HIS A 128 10.25 -11.06 15.25
CA HIS A 128 11.16 -10.88 16.39
C HIS A 128 11.23 -9.41 16.79
N TRP A 129 11.79 -9.17 17.94
CA TRP A 129 12.03 -7.85 18.46
C TRP A 129 13.51 -7.76 18.84
N PRO A 130 14.24 -6.69 18.47
CA PRO A 130 13.74 -5.44 17.86
C PRO A 130 13.33 -5.62 16.39
N PRO A 131 12.52 -4.69 15.87
CA PRO A 131 11.95 -4.83 14.54
C PRO A 131 12.91 -4.56 13.38
N GLY A 132 14.06 -4.02 13.67
CA GLY A 132 15.03 -3.70 12.61
C GLY A 132 16.46 -3.92 13.00
#